data_661d21902e4b78c549b971e02c6deb36
#
_entry.id   661d21902e4b78c549b971e02c6deb36
#
_cell.length_a   1.000
_cell.length_b   1.000
_cell.length_c   1.000
_cell.angle_alpha   90.00
_cell.angle_beta   90.00
_cell.angle_gamma   90.00
#
_symmetry.space_group_name_H-M   'P 1'
#
loop_
_entity.id
_entity.type
_entity.pdbx_description
1 polymer ?
#
loop_
_entity_poly.entity_id
_entity_poly.type
_entity_poly.pdbx_seq_one_letter_code
_entity_poly.pdbx_strand_id
1 'polypeptide(L)'
;MENTAKSKNLSVLVFLCSAVYFVSYLTRLNYSAVMVEIIDSEGFTKAAAGAAVTGLFVTYGAGQIISGLLGDKINPKKLITWGLAASALMNFAVPLCKSPAGITAVWCVNGFAQALMWPPIVRIFSEYLTPSRYKNATVKVSWGSSLGTIAIYLCAPVCVTLWGWRSLFYFVAAVAALTAFFWNRRMTALEKELEPVVPENFEKNTAFLRQKRTLGRATLVMLGIIMLAIICQGILRDGVTTWLPTYISDNFSLENAASILTGVGMPIFSIIFCKLAEVFNRRFFPNEVLCAAVFFLLCLCFLGIMCLAGSAGLLVSLVCLTVATGCMHGANVMLICMLPPYFLKTGHVSLVSGVLNACTYVGSALSIYGVAVITENSGWGTTVKIWAAVAALGAIFSLAAIKPWKRFLKNG
;
A
#
# COMPACT_ATOMS: atom_id res chain seq x y z
N MET A 1 11.22 35.70 4.94
CA MET A 1 11.37 35.19 3.57
C MET A 1 11.92 33.76 3.56
N GLU A 2 12.96 33.42 4.29
CA GLU A 2 13.59 32.08 4.36
C GLU A 2 12.64 30.96 4.83
N ASN A 3 11.86 31.18 5.87
CA ASN A 3 10.84 30.23 6.35
C ASN A 3 9.75 29.92 5.30
N THR A 4 9.42 30.88 4.44
CA THR A 4 8.40 30.70 3.39
C THR A 4 8.96 29.87 2.23
N ALA A 5 10.22 30.09 1.84
CA ALA A 5 10.90 29.31 0.82
C ALA A 5 11.09 27.84 1.26
N LYS A 6 11.57 27.61 2.49
CA LYS A 6 11.73 26.27 3.08
C LYS A 6 10.38 25.53 3.13
N SER A 7 9.29 26.20 3.52
CA SER A 7 7.95 25.61 3.53
C SER A 7 7.44 25.26 2.14
N LYS A 8 7.74 26.07 1.11
CA LYS A 8 7.40 25.80 -0.29
C LYS A 8 8.13 24.57 -0.81
N ASN A 9 9.43 24.45 -0.57
CA ASN A 9 10.25 23.33 -1.00
C ASN A 9 9.81 22.00 -0.37
N LEU A 10 9.44 22.00 0.91
CA LEU A 10 8.85 20.83 1.57
C LEU A 10 7.49 20.43 0.96
N SER A 11 6.68 21.39 0.54
CA SER A 11 5.42 21.10 -0.15
C SER A 11 5.66 20.51 -1.53
N VAL A 12 6.67 20.98 -2.26
CA VAL A 12 7.09 20.41 -3.55
C VAL A 12 7.61 18.98 -3.36
N LEU A 13 8.40 18.71 -2.32
CA LEU A 13 8.87 17.36 -1.99
C LEU A 13 7.70 16.39 -1.80
N VAL A 14 6.71 16.77 -0.98
CA VAL A 14 5.53 15.94 -0.73
C VAL A 14 4.72 15.71 -2.01
N PHE A 15 4.58 16.75 -2.84
CA PHE A 15 3.90 16.62 -4.14
C PHE A 15 4.63 15.66 -5.07
N LEU A 16 5.96 15.77 -5.20
CA LEU A 16 6.76 14.86 -6.02
C LEU A 16 6.65 13.40 -5.57
N CYS A 17 6.73 13.15 -4.27
CA CYS A 17 6.54 11.81 -3.72
C CYS A 17 5.12 11.27 -3.96
N SER A 18 4.09 12.14 -3.87
CA SER A 18 2.72 11.78 -4.18
C SER A 18 2.53 11.47 -5.67
N ALA A 19 3.16 12.24 -6.56
CA ALA A 19 3.14 11.99 -8.00
C ALA A 19 3.85 10.67 -8.37
N VAL A 20 4.99 10.38 -7.77
CA VAL A 20 5.69 9.07 -7.91
C VAL A 20 4.75 7.93 -7.53
N TYR A 21 4.06 8.06 -6.39
CA TYR A 21 3.19 7.01 -5.90
C TYR A 21 1.90 6.87 -6.72
N PHE A 22 1.35 7.98 -7.23
CA PHE A 22 0.28 8.00 -8.22
C PHE A 22 0.67 7.20 -9.47
N VAL A 23 1.83 7.52 -10.08
CA VAL A 23 2.32 6.84 -11.29
C VAL A 23 2.65 5.37 -11.04
N SER A 24 3.16 5.04 -9.85
CA SER A 24 3.37 3.67 -9.42
C SER A 24 2.08 2.83 -9.49
N TYR A 25 0.93 3.41 -9.12
CA TYR A 25 -0.36 2.74 -9.21
C TYR A 25 -0.85 2.63 -10.66
N LEU A 26 -0.60 3.63 -11.51
CA LEU A 26 -0.90 3.52 -12.96
C LEU A 26 -0.16 2.33 -13.59
N THR A 27 1.15 2.21 -13.33
CA THR A 27 2.03 1.21 -13.93
C THR A 27 1.94 -0.18 -13.29
N ARG A 28 1.15 -0.34 -12.25
CA ARG A 28 0.91 -1.61 -11.56
C ARG A 28 -0.47 -2.18 -11.83
N LEU A 29 -1.49 -1.33 -11.86
CA LEU A 29 -2.88 -1.76 -11.97
C LEU A 29 -3.39 -1.81 -13.41
N ASN A 30 -2.66 -1.24 -14.38
CA ASN A 30 -3.07 -1.22 -15.78
C ASN A 30 -3.26 -2.62 -16.37
N TYR A 31 -2.42 -3.60 -15.99
CA TYR A 31 -2.59 -4.99 -16.43
C TYR A 31 -3.94 -5.56 -15.95
N SER A 32 -4.25 -5.39 -14.67
CA SER A 32 -5.53 -5.88 -14.11
C SER A 32 -6.73 -5.15 -14.73
N ALA A 33 -6.58 -3.87 -15.06
CA ALA A 33 -7.65 -3.07 -15.66
C ALA A 33 -8.03 -3.54 -17.08
N VAL A 34 -7.09 -4.15 -17.82
CA VAL A 34 -7.33 -4.64 -19.18
C VAL A 34 -7.16 -6.15 -19.33
N MET A 35 -7.09 -6.88 -18.22
CA MET A 35 -6.82 -8.32 -18.21
C MET A 35 -7.87 -9.11 -19.01
N VAL A 36 -9.14 -8.74 -18.92
CA VAL A 36 -10.22 -9.39 -19.69
C VAL A 36 -9.97 -9.24 -21.19
N GLU A 37 -9.64 -8.03 -21.64
CA GLU A 37 -9.32 -7.75 -23.04
C GLU A 37 -8.09 -8.53 -23.53
N ILE A 38 -7.06 -8.69 -22.67
CA ILE A 38 -5.89 -9.51 -23.00
C ILE A 38 -6.29 -10.99 -23.15
N ILE A 39 -7.16 -11.51 -22.29
CA ILE A 39 -7.66 -12.88 -22.35
C ILE A 39 -8.38 -13.10 -23.68
N ASP A 40 -9.29 -12.22 -24.03
CA ASP A 40 -10.15 -12.35 -25.19
C ASP A 40 -9.38 -12.16 -26.50
N SER A 41 -8.49 -11.15 -26.56
CA SER A 41 -7.75 -10.82 -27.79
C SER A 41 -6.56 -11.73 -28.07
N GLU A 42 -5.90 -12.26 -27.03
CA GLU A 42 -4.71 -13.14 -27.17
C GLU A 42 -5.06 -14.63 -27.03
N GLY A 43 -6.30 -14.97 -26.67
CA GLY A 43 -6.74 -16.36 -26.45
C GLY A 43 -6.12 -17.01 -25.22
N PHE A 44 -5.75 -16.23 -24.19
CA PHE A 44 -5.13 -16.76 -22.98
C PHE A 44 -6.18 -17.36 -22.04
N THR A 45 -5.79 -18.37 -21.27
CA THR A 45 -6.64 -18.84 -20.17
C THR A 45 -6.63 -17.82 -19.01
N LYS A 46 -7.71 -17.77 -18.23
CA LYS A 46 -7.82 -16.92 -17.03
C LYS A 46 -6.68 -17.20 -16.05
N ALA A 47 -6.31 -18.49 -15.87
CA ALA A 47 -5.21 -18.89 -15.01
C ALA A 47 -3.87 -18.33 -15.50
N ALA A 48 -3.59 -18.41 -16.81
CA ALA A 48 -2.36 -17.90 -17.40
C ALA A 48 -2.25 -16.37 -17.29
N ALA A 49 -3.35 -15.65 -17.53
CA ALA A 49 -3.39 -14.20 -17.36
C ALA A 49 -3.27 -13.79 -15.88
N GLY A 50 -3.93 -14.51 -14.97
CA GLY A 50 -3.86 -14.27 -13.53
C GLY A 50 -2.48 -14.55 -12.93
N ALA A 51 -1.69 -15.45 -13.52
CA ALA A 51 -0.33 -15.76 -13.07
C ALA A 51 0.58 -14.51 -13.07
N ALA A 52 0.40 -13.61 -14.04
CA ALA A 52 1.17 -12.36 -14.09
C ALA A 52 0.89 -11.47 -12.86
N VAL A 53 -0.38 -11.33 -12.47
CA VAL A 53 -0.77 -10.54 -11.29
C VAL A 53 -0.22 -11.15 -10.00
N THR A 54 -0.35 -12.48 -9.88
CA THR A 54 0.20 -13.22 -8.72
C THR A 54 1.72 -13.05 -8.64
N GLY A 55 2.41 -13.20 -9.78
CA GLY A 55 3.86 -13.02 -9.87
C GLY A 55 4.30 -11.62 -9.44
N LEU A 56 3.59 -10.59 -9.87
CA LEU A 56 3.83 -9.21 -9.44
C LEU A 56 3.71 -9.07 -7.91
N PHE A 57 2.66 -9.59 -7.28
CA PHE A 57 2.49 -9.46 -5.83
C PHE A 57 3.56 -10.19 -5.03
N VAL A 58 3.95 -11.39 -5.46
CA VAL A 58 5.03 -12.17 -4.82
C VAL A 58 6.36 -11.42 -4.91
N THR A 59 6.73 -10.96 -6.11
CA THR A 59 8.00 -10.24 -6.31
C THR A 59 7.99 -8.85 -5.67
N TYR A 60 6.83 -8.18 -5.64
CA TYR A 60 6.66 -6.93 -4.92
C TYR A 60 6.84 -7.12 -3.40
N GLY A 61 6.20 -8.13 -2.80
CA GLY A 61 6.33 -8.44 -1.37
C GLY A 61 7.78 -8.74 -0.97
N ALA A 62 8.46 -9.65 -1.69
CA ALA A 62 9.88 -9.93 -1.50
C ALA A 62 10.75 -8.69 -1.74
N GLY A 63 10.45 -7.94 -2.80
CA GLY A 63 11.13 -6.71 -3.18
C GLY A 63 11.04 -5.63 -2.11
N GLN A 64 9.96 -5.54 -1.33
CA GLN A 64 9.81 -4.57 -0.24
C GLN A 64 10.89 -4.75 0.83
N ILE A 65 11.22 -6.00 1.18
CA ILE A 65 12.28 -6.30 2.17
C ILE A 65 13.64 -5.88 1.61
N ILE A 66 13.92 -6.27 0.34
CA ILE A 66 15.17 -5.92 -0.34
C ILE A 66 15.30 -4.41 -0.51
N SER A 67 14.24 -3.74 -0.94
CA SER A 67 14.16 -2.28 -1.05
C SER A 67 14.39 -1.60 0.30
N GLY A 68 13.85 -2.16 1.38
CA GLY A 68 14.09 -1.67 2.73
C GLY A 68 15.57 -1.72 3.11
N LEU A 69 16.24 -2.86 2.87
CA LEU A 69 17.69 -3.02 3.13
C LEU A 69 18.54 -2.07 2.26
N LEU A 70 18.20 -1.96 0.98
CA LEU A 70 18.88 -1.06 0.04
C LEU A 70 18.60 0.40 0.38
N GLY A 71 17.37 0.71 0.78
CA GLY A 71 16.93 2.05 1.12
C GLY A 71 17.66 2.68 2.30
N ASP A 72 18.18 1.88 3.21
CA ASP A 72 19.01 2.36 4.32
C ASP A 72 20.50 2.59 3.93
N LYS A 73 20.94 2.06 2.79
CA LYS A 73 22.34 2.13 2.33
C LYS A 73 22.53 3.04 1.12
N ILE A 74 21.57 3.06 0.22
CA ILE A 74 21.62 3.78 -1.06
C ILE A 74 20.78 5.06 -0.95
N ASN A 75 21.18 6.09 -1.69
CA ASN A 75 20.39 7.33 -1.76
C ASN A 75 18.97 7.02 -2.26
N PRO A 76 17.92 7.37 -1.47
CA PRO A 76 16.53 7.04 -1.77
C PRO A 76 16.04 7.63 -3.11
N LYS A 77 16.56 8.78 -3.53
CA LYS A 77 16.29 9.36 -4.85
C LYS A 77 16.67 8.40 -5.98
N LYS A 78 17.87 7.78 -5.89
CA LYS A 78 18.36 6.83 -6.92
C LYS A 78 17.47 5.59 -6.99
N LEU A 79 17.08 5.02 -5.84
CA LEU A 79 16.20 3.85 -5.79
C LEU A 79 14.85 4.13 -6.46
N ILE A 80 14.23 5.27 -6.15
CA ILE A 80 12.96 5.68 -6.77
C ILE A 80 13.14 5.88 -8.28
N THR A 81 14.24 6.52 -8.71
CA THR A 81 14.54 6.72 -10.14
C THR A 81 14.67 5.38 -10.86
N TRP A 82 15.41 4.42 -10.29
CA TRP A 82 15.57 3.09 -10.86
C TRP A 82 14.25 2.32 -10.89
N GLY A 83 13.46 2.40 -9.82
CA GLY A 83 12.13 1.78 -9.76
C GLY A 83 11.18 2.29 -10.84
N LEU A 84 11.10 3.61 -11.02
CA LEU A 84 10.27 4.23 -12.07
C LEU A 84 10.77 3.87 -13.48
N ALA A 85 12.08 3.95 -13.72
CA ALA A 85 12.68 3.64 -15.02
C ALA A 85 12.49 2.17 -15.40
N ALA A 86 12.75 1.24 -14.46
CA ALA A 86 12.52 -0.17 -14.67
C ALA A 86 11.02 -0.48 -14.89
N SER A 87 10.13 0.15 -14.12
CA SER A 87 8.69 0.00 -14.31
C SER A 87 8.21 0.52 -15.67
N ALA A 88 8.76 1.67 -16.14
CA ALA A 88 8.49 2.18 -17.47
C ALA A 88 8.93 1.18 -18.56
N LEU A 89 10.14 0.62 -18.42
CA LEU A 89 10.67 -0.37 -19.36
C LEU A 89 9.83 -1.65 -19.38
N MET A 90 9.40 -2.15 -18.20
CA MET A 90 8.57 -3.35 -18.12
C MET A 90 7.18 -3.11 -18.72
N ASN A 91 6.58 -1.95 -18.49
CA ASN A 91 5.32 -1.59 -19.12
C ASN A 91 5.46 -1.49 -20.65
N PHE A 92 6.56 -0.93 -21.15
CA PHE A 92 6.85 -0.90 -22.58
C PHE A 92 7.05 -2.32 -23.16
N ALA A 93 7.62 -3.25 -22.39
CA ALA A 93 7.93 -4.61 -22.83
C ALA A 93 6.68 -5.54 -22.90
N VAL A 94 5.66 -5.33 -22.05
CA VAL A 94 4.46 -6.20 -22.03
C VAL A 94 3.79 -6.33 -23.40
N PRO A 95 3.50 -5.25 -24.17
CA PRO A 95 2.91 -5.36 -25.51
C PRO A 95 3.75 -6.12 -26.54
N LEU A 96 5.03 -6.29 -26.28
CA LEU A 96 5.95 -7.04 -27.17
C LEU A 96 5.98 -8.54 -26.86
N CYS A 97 5.44 -8.96 -25.72
CA CYS A 97 5.38 -10.36 -25.33
C CYS A 97 4.29 -11.11 -26.11
N LYS A 98 4.63 -12.27 -26.66
CA LYS A 98 3.73 -13.14 -27.42
C LYS A 98 3.19 -14.34 -26.62
N SER A 99 3.63 -14.50 -25.37
CA SER A 99 3.22 -15.62 -24.54
C SER A 99 2.87 -15.18 -23.11
N PRO A 100 1.94 -15.88 -22.45
CA PRO A 100 1.58 -15.62 -21.06
C PRO A 100 2.79 -15.70 -20.12
N ALA A 101 3.71 -16.65 -20.34
CA ALA A 101 4.92 -16.81 -19.56
C ALA A 101 5.86 -15.59 -19.69
N GLY A 102 6.00 -15.04 -20.91
CA GLY A 102 6.76 -13.83 -21.16
C GLY A 102 6.15 -12.62 -20.43
N ILE A 103 4.84 -12.44 -20.51
CA ILE A 103 4.14 -11.39 -19.76
C ILE A 103 4.35 -11.58 -18.25
N THR A 104 4.20 -12.79 -17.74
CA THR A 104 4.41 -13.10 -16.32
C THR A 104 5.83 -12.76 -15.88
N ALA A 105 6.84 -13.12 -16.65
CA ALA A 105 8.25 -12.81 -16.33
C ALA A 105 8.49 -11.30 -16.28
N VAL A 106 8.02 -10.54 -17.29
CA VAL A 106 8.11 -9.08 -17.33
C VAL A 106 7.36 -8.47 -16.15
N TRP A 107 6.19 -9.00 -15.80
CA TRP A 107 5.36 -8.48 -14.72
C TRP A 107 5.95 -8.77 -13.33
N CYS A 108 6.65 -9.89 -13.16
CA CYS A 108 7.46 -10.16 -11.96
C CYS A 108 8.58 -9.13 -11.78
N VAL A 109 9.29 -8.78 -12.86
CA VAL A 109 10.32 -7.73 -12.80
C VAL A 109 9.69 -6.37 -12.47
N ASN A 110 8.51 -6.06 -13.05
CA ASN A 110 7.76 -4.86 -12.69
C ASN A 110 7.40 -4.83 -11.20
N GLY A 111 6.96 -5.96 -10.62
CA GLY A 111 6.67 -6.08 -9.18
C GLY A 111 7.87 -5.70 -8.32
N PHE A 112 9.07 -6.23 -8.66
CA PHE A 112 10.29 -5.85 -7.97
C PHE A 112 10.64 -4.37 -8.15
N ALA A 113 10.52 -3.83 -9.36
CA ALA A 113 10.76 -2.42 -9.66
C ALA A 113 9.83 -1.49 -8.83
N GLN A 114 8.57 -1.85 -8.73
CA GLN A 114 7.57 -1.14 -7.92
C GLN A 114 7.92 -1.12 -6.43
N ALA A 115 8.56 -2.16 -5.92
CA ALA A 115 8.98 -2.25 -4.53
C ALA A 115 10.06 -1.22 -4.16
N LEU A 116 10.80 -0.68 -5.14
CA LEU A 116 11.84 0.32 -4.92
C LEU A 116 11.30 1.75 -4.65
N MET A 117 10.00 1.94 -4.49
CA MET A 117 9.39 3.27 -4.32
C MET A 117 9.00 3.57 -2.88
N TRP A 118 8.20 2.72 -2.24
CA TRP A 118 7.61 3.02 -0.93
C TRP A 118 8.63 3.17 0.22
N PRO A 119 9.53 2.19 0.51
CA PRO A 119 10.46 2.33 1.63
C PRO A 119 11.39 3.54 1.50
N PRO A 120 11.92 3.89 0.31
CA PRO A 120 12.69 5.12 0.12
C PRO A 120 11.87 6.41 0.33
N ILE A 121 10.57 6.46 -0.08
CA ILE A 121 9.70 7.62 0.19
C ILE A 121 9.55 7.83 1.70
N VAL A 122 9.30 6.75 2.44
CA VAL A 122 9.18 6.79 3.92
C VAL A 122 10.46 7.34 4.55
N ARG A 123 11.62 6.93 4.04
CA ARG A 123 12.92 7.45 4.51
C ARG A 123 13.06 8.95 4.21
N ILE A 124 12.79 9.40 2.97
CA ILE A 124 12.81 10.82 2.60
C ILE A 124 11.95 11.64 3.56
N PHE A 125 10.73 11.19 3.82
CA PHE A 125 9.83 11.91 4.74
C PHE A 125 10.37 11.94 6.17
N SER A 126 11.01 10.86 6.62
CA SER A 126 11.60 10.79 7.96
C SER A 126 12.82 11.69 8.11
N GLU A 127 13.58 11.91 7.03
CA GLU A 127 14.78 12.77 7.04
C GLU A 127 14.44 14.27 6.93
N TYR A 128 13.41 14.64 6.14
CA TYR A 128 13.13 16.04 5.80
C TYR A 128 11.90 16.64 6.46
N LEU A 129 11.00 15.84 7.04
CA LEU A 129 9.75 16.33 7.60
C LEU A 129 9.69 16.19 9.12
N THR A 130 9.14 17.22 9.78
CA THR A 130 8.77 17.12 11.20
C THR A 130 7.66 16.07 11.39
N PRO A 131 7.51 15.45 12.60
CA PRO A 131 6.51 14.42 12.84
C PRO A 131 5.09 14.80 12.42
N SER A 132 4.68 16.05 12.64
CA SER A 132 3.36 16.54 12.22
C SER A 132 3.21 16.63 10.69
N ARG A 133 4.25 17.12 10.00
CA ARG A 133 4.27 17.19 8.52
C ARG A 133 4.37 15.81 7.90
N TYR A 134 5.12 14.89 8.51
CA TYR A 134 5.23 13.50 8.08
C TYR A 134 3.85 12.82 8.02
N LYS A 135 3.06 12.90 9.11
CA LYS A 135 1.73 12.32 9.15
C LYS A 135 0.83 12.82 8.02
N ASN A 136 0.84 14.12 7.77
CA ASN A 136 0.06 14.73 6.69
C ASN A 136 0.58 14.34 5.30
N ALA A 137 1.91 14.29 5.11
CA ALA A 137 2.53 13.88 3.84
C ALA A 137 2.18 12.43 3.49
N THR A 138 2.22 11.52 4.48
CA THR A 138 1.86 10.11 4.29
C THR A 138 0.42 9.94 3.82
N VAL A 139 -0.52 10.70 4.41
CA VAL A 139 -1.91 10.69 3.96
C VAL A 139 -2.05 11.20 2.52
N LYS A 140 -1.32 12.27 2.15
CA LYS A 140 -1.34 12.80 0.77
C LYS A 140 -0.79 11.78 -0.25
N VAL A 141 0.27 11.04 0.11
CA VAL A 141 0.79 9.96 -0.76
C VAL A 141 -0.22 8.83 -0.89
N SER A 142 -0.92 8.47 0.19
CA SER A 142 -2.01 7.48 0.13
C SER A 142 -3.17 7.94 -0.77
N TRP A 143 -3.48 9.25 -0.79
CA TRP A 143 -4.42 9.79 -1.78
C TRP A 143 -3.89 9.65 -3.22
N GLY A 144 -2.58 9.84 -3.42
CA GLY A 144 -1.92 9.61 -4.71
C GLY A 144 -2.20 8.20 -5.24
N SER A 145 -2.10 7.18 -4.39
CA SER A 145 -2.41 5.80 -4.79
C SER A 145 -3.88 5.59 -5.17
N SER A 146 -4.81 6.14 -4.40
CA SER A 146 -6.25 6.04 -4.68
C SER A 146 -6.62 6.78 -5.97
N LEU A 147 -6.09 7.98 -6.18
CA LEU A 147 -6.28 8.74 -7.41
C LEU A 147 -5.67 8.02 -8.62
N GLY A 148 -4.49 7.39 -8.46
CA GLY A 148 -3.88 6.56 -9.49
C GLY A 148 -4.75 5.36 -9.88
N THR A 149 -5.36 4.71 -8.90
CA THR A 149 -6.32 3.63 -9.12
C THR A 149 -7.54 4.12 -9.91
N ILE A 150 -8.15 5.22 -9.51
CA ILE A 150 -9.29 5.81 -10.22
C ILE A 150 -8.89 6.18 -11.65
N ALA A 151 -7.76 6.87 -11.82
CA ALA A 151 -7.29 7.32 -13.12
C ALA A 151 -7.09 6.16 -14.10
N ILE A 152 -6.46 5.04 -13.66
CA ILE A 152 -6.23 3.91 -14.56
C ILE A 152 -7.52 3.23 -14.99
N TYR A 153 -8.50 3.08 -14.09
CA TYR A 153 -9.79 2.50 -14.44
C TYR A 153 -10.66 3.41 -15.31
N LEU A 154 -10.43 4.72 -15.30
CA LEU A 154 -11.08 5.66 -16.22
C LEU A 154 -10.37 5.71 -17.58
N CYS A 155 -9.04 5.66 -17.61
CA CYS A 155 -8.25 5.71 -18.83
C CYS A 155 -8.28 4.38 -19.62
N ALA A 156 -8.34 3.24 -18.93
CA ALA A 156 -8.26 1.93 -19.56
C ALA A 156 -9.36 1.70 -20.62
N PRO A 157 -10.66 1.93 -20.36
CA PRO A 157 -11.70 1.75 -21.37
C PRO A 157 -11.50 2.63 -22.60
N VAL A 158 -11.08 3.88 -22.39
CA VAL A 158 -10.82 4.83 -23.50
C VAL A 158 -9.67 4.34 -24.38
N CYS A 159 -8.55 3.94 -23.77
CA CYS A 159 -7.41 3.41 -24.52
C CYS A 159 -7.77 2.13 -25.27
N VAL A 160 -8.47 1.20 -24.62
CA VAL A 160 -8.89 -0.08 -25.22
C VAL A 160 -9.79 0.16 -26.44
N THR A 161 -10.79 1.01 -26.29
CA THR A 161 -11.78 1.27 -27.37
C THR A 161 -11.15 1.97 -28.58
N LEU A 162 -10.22 2.91 -28.34
CA LEU A 162 -9.65 3.71 -29.44
C LEU A 162 -8.44 3.04 -30.10
N TRP A 163 -7.59 2.36 -29.36
CA TRP A 163 -6.28 1.89 -29.84
C TRP A 163 -5.90 0.47 -29.36
N GLY A 164 -6.81 -0.24 -28.69
CA GLY A 164 -6.57 -1.56 -28.12
C GLY A 164 -5.76 -1.55 -26.82
N TRP A 165 -5.74 -2.68 -26.11
CA TRP A 165 -5.16 -2.81 -24.76
C TRP A 165 -3.65 -2.46 -24.69
N ARG A 166 -2.91 -2.67 -25.78
CA ARG A 166 -1.46 -2.39 -25.84
C ARG A 166 -1.15 -0.90 -25.67
N SER A 167 -2.04 -0.03 -26.13
CA SER A 167 -1.88 1.43 -26.08
C SER A 167 -1.80 1.95 -24.63
N LEU A 168 -2.58 1.34 -23.73
CA LEU A 168 -2.55 1.70 -22.32
C LEU A 168 -1.15 1.48 -21.70
N PHE A 169 -0.47 0.39 -22.05
CA PHE A 169 0.88 0.10 -21.57
C PHE A 169 1.90 1.11 -22.10
N TYR A 170 1.85 1.46 -23.37
CA TYR A 170 2.73 2.50 -23.92
C TYR A 170 2.46 3.87 -23.30
N PHE A 171 1.20 4.21 -23.08
CA PHE A 171 0.83 5.45 -22.41
C PHE A 171 1.41 5.53 -20.99
N VAL A 172 1.17 4.52 -20.15
CA VAL A 172 1.68 4.53 -18.76
C VAL A 172 3.20 4.41 -18.71
N ALA A 173 3.84 3.72 -19.66
CA ALA A 173 5.29 3.66 -19.78
C ALA A 173 5.88 5.05 -20.04
N ALA A 174 5.29 5.82 -20.97
CA ALA A 174 5.71 7.19 -21.26
C ALA A 174 5.53 8.10 -20.03
N VAL A 175 4.39 8.00 -19.33
CA VAL A 175 4.13 8.77 -18.09
C VAL A 175 5.17 8.41 -17.02
N ALA A 176 5.50 7.14 -16.84
CA ALA A 176 6.50 6.70 -15.86
C ALA A 176 7.92 7.19 -16.21
N ALA A 177 8.31 7.12 -17.48
CA ALA A 177 9.62 7.62 -17.95
C ALA A 177 9.75 9.13 -17.74
N LEU A 178 8.73 9.90 -18.11
CA LEU A 178 8.69 11.35 -17.88
C LEU A 178 8.76 11.67 -16.37
N THR A 179 8.01 10.90 -15.55
CA THR A 179 8.02 11.07 -14.09
C THR A 179 9.41 10.77 -13.52
N ALA A 180 10.09 9.70 -13.98
CA ALA A 180 11.45 9.39 -13.57
C ALA A 180 12.44 10.52 -13.90
N PHE A 181 12.33 11.11 -15.10
CA PHE A 181 13.14 12.24 -15.53
C PHE A 181 12.92 13.47 -14.65
N PHE A 182 11.66 13.90 -14.48
CA PHE A 182 11.33 15.07 -13.66
C PHE A 182 11.64 14.84 -12.17
N TRP A 183 11.37 13.64 -11.64
CA TRP A 183 11.76 13.25 -10.29
C TRP A 183 13.25 13.42 -10.06
N ASN A 184 14.08 12.82 -10.91
CA ASN A 184 15.54 12.88 -10.76
C ASN A 184 16.05 14.32 -10.81
N ARG A 185 15.58 15.12 -11.78
CA ARG A 185 15.98 16.52 -11.96
C ARG A 185 15.56 17.39 -10.78
N ARG A 186 14.30 17.32 -10.36
CA ARG A 186 13.76 18.16 -9.30
C ARG A 186 14.26 17.75 -7.92
N MET A 187 14.37 16.46 -7.67
CA MET A 187 14.89 15.98 -6.39
C MET A 187 16.37 16.33 -6.21
N THR A 188 17.17 16.32 -7.30
CA THR A 188 18.56 16.79 -7.26
C THR A 188 18.68 18.29 -6.88
N ALA A 189 17.75 19.12 -7.32
CA ALA A 189 17.71 20.52 -6.91
C ALA A 189 17.28 20.66 -5.43
N LEU A 190 16.24 19.92 -5.03
CA LEU A 190 15.73 19.96 -3.65
C LEU A 190 16.74 19.45 -2.61
N GLU A 191 17.53 18.42 -2.92
CA GLU A 191 18.60 17.92 -2.03
C GLU A 191 19.67 18.97 -1.72
N LYS A 192 19.83 19.99 -2.58
CA LYS A 192 20.77 21.11 -2.34
C LYS A 192 20.16 22.23 -1.50
N GLU A 193 18.84 22.35 -1.51
CA GLU A 193 18.09 23.43 -0.86
C GLU A 193 17.46 23.02 0.48
N LEU A 194 17.26 21.72 0.68
CA LEU A 194 16.65 21.16 1.89
C LEU A 194 17.72 20.59 2.83
N GLU A 195 17.75 21.11 4.03
CA GLU A 195 18.50 20.52 5.12
C GLU A 195 17.67 19.42 5.79
N PRO A 196 18.27 18.24 6.08
CA PRO A 196 17.60 17.21 6.87
C PRO A 196 17.15 17.78 8.23
N VAL A 197 15.99 17.38 8.72
CA VAL A 197 15.50 17.71 10.07
C VAL A 197 16.25 16.81 11.07
N VAL A 198 17.54 17.09 11.25
CA VAL A 198 18.33 16.42 12.29
C VAL A 198 18.13 17.20 13.58
N PRO A 199 17.82 16.57 14.74
CA PRO A 199 17.85 17.25 16.02
C PRO A 199 19.23 17.87 16.24
N GLU A 200 19.34 19.12 16.68
CA GLU A 200 20.60 19.90 16.88
C GLU A 200 21.70 19.16 17.68
N ASN A 201 21.34 18.18 18.50
CA ASN A 201 22.27 17.31 19.21
C ASN A 201 22.88 16.17 18.38
N PHE A 202 22.49 16.04 17.10
CA PHE A 202 22.92 14.94 16.23
C PHE A 202 24.18 15.25 15.41
N GLU A 203 24.49 16.53 15.14
CA GLU A 203 25.67 16.92 14.35
C GLU A 203 27.01 16.59 15.03
N LYS A 204 27.06 16.56 16.35
CA LYS A 204 28.30 16.17 17.07
C LYS A 204 28.56 14.67 17.07
N ASN A 205 27.66 13.84 16.58
CA ASN A 205 27.75 12.37 16.59
C ASN A 205 27.57 11.72 15.20
N THR A 206 27.91 12.41 14.10
CA THR A 206 27.84 11.82 12.75
C THR A 206 28.68 10.55 12.56
N ALA A 207 29.74 10.37 13.32
CA ALA A 207 30.48 9.10 13.41
C ALA A 207 29.67 7.99 14.13
N PHE A 208 28.79 8.37 15.07
CA PHE A 208 27.93 7.45 15.84
C PHE A 208 26.71 6.98 15.00
N LEU A 209 26.23 7.76 14.04
CA LEU A 209 25.13 7.42 13.12
C LEU A 209 25.51 6.37 12.06
N ARG A 210 26.81 6.19 11.80
CA ARG A 210 27.31 5.11 10.93
C ARG A 210 27.26 3.73 11.59
N GLN A 211 27.14 3.65 12.89
CA GLN A 211 27.04 2.38 13.61
C GLN A 211 25.56 1.97 13.71
N LYS A 212 25.09 1.16 12.75
CA LYS A 212 23.77 0.51 12.83
C LYS A 212 23.65 -0.18 14.20
N ARG A 213 22.86 0.40 15.10
CA ARG A 213 22.55 -0.27 16.36
C ARG A 213 21.71 -1.51 16.06
N THR A 214 22.16 -2.66 16.49
CA THR A 214 21.34 -3.88 16.43
C THR A 214 20.05 -3.67 17.21
N LEU A 215 18.91 -4.00 16.59
CA LEU A 215 17.61 -3.94 17.26
C LEU A 215 17.62 -4.94 18.43
N GLY A 216 17.35 -4.44 19.62
CA GLY A 216 17.29 -5.29 20.81
C GLY A 216 16.17 -6.34 20.73
N ARG A 217 16.35 -7.47 21.44
CA ARG A 217 15.37 -8.58 21.43
C ARG A 217 13.93 -8.12 21.75
N ALA A 218 13.77 -7.21 22.70
CA ALA A 218 12.45 -6.66 23.05
C ALA A 218 11.80 -5.90 21.88
N THR A 219 12.58 -5.14 21.10
CA THR A 219 12.12 -4.43 19.91
C THR A 219 11.72 -5.41 18.80
N LEU A 220 12.49 -6.48 18.59
CA LEU A 220 12.17 -7.53 17.62
C LEU A 220 10.88 -8.27 17.97
N VAL A 221 10.67 -8.62 19.25
CA VAL A 221 9.42 -9.23 19.70
C VAL A 221 8.23 -8.30 19.49
N MET A 222 8.39 -7.02 19.85
CA MET A 222 7.37 -5.99 19.62
C MET A 222 7.01 -5.88 18.12
N LEU A 223 8.01 -5.79 17.26
CA LEU A 223 7.80 -5.75 15.81
C LEU A 223 7.12 -7.03 15.32
N GLY A 224 7.49 -8.21 15.82
CA GLY A 224 6.84 -9.47 15.48
C GLY A 224 5.35 -9.46 15.79
N ILE A 225 4.93 -8.94 16.95
CA ILE A 225 3.50 -8.81 17.30
C ILE A 225 2.79 -7.83 16.35
N ILE A 226 3.43 -6.71 16.01
CA ILE A 226 2.88 -5.73 15.07
C ILE A 226 2.76 -6.33 13.66
N MET A 227 3.74 -7.13 13.23
CA MET A 227 3.71 -7.84 11.94
C MET A 227 2.51 -8.78 11.84
N LEU A 228 2.16 -9.50 12.91
CA LEU A 228 0.95 -10.35 12.93
C LEU A 228 -0.33 -9.52 12.77
N ALA A 229 -0.43 -8.36 13.44
CA ALA A 229 -1.55 -7.45 13.23
C ALA A 229 -1.62 -6.94 11.78
N ILE A 230 -0.47 -6.64 11.15
CA ILE A 230 -0.41 -6.20 9.74
C ILE A 230 -0.82 -7.32 8.78
N ILE A 231 -0.46 -8.57 9.05
CA ILE A 231 -0.94 -9.72 8.25
C ILE A 231 -2.46 -9.79 8.31
N CYS A 232 -3.07 -9.68 9.51
CA CYS A 232 -4.53 -9.63 9.66
C CYS A 232 -5.15 -8.45 8.88
N GLN A 233 -4.50 -7.28 8.93
CA GLN A 233 -4.92 -6.10 8.17
C GLN A 233 -4.89 -6.36 6.65
N GLY A 234 -3.84 -7.00 6.14
CA GLY A 234 -3.71 -7.35 4.72
C GLY A 234 -4.78 -8.34 4.27
N ILE A 235 -5.06 -9.40 5.09
CA ILE A 235 -6.12 -10.37 4.84
C ILE A 235 -7.46 -9.66 4.66
N LEU A 236 -7.82 -8.75 5.56
CA LEU A 236 -9.11 -8.07 5.54
C LEU A 236 -9.19 -7.03 4.44
N ARG A 237 -8.17 -6.17 4.29
CA ARG A 237 -8.18 -5.09 3.30
C ARG A 237 -8.32 -5.62 1.88
N ASP A 238 -7.42 -6.49 1.48
CA ASP A 238 -7.34 -6.95 0.10
C ASP A 238 -8.30 -8.11 -0.18
N GLY A 239 -8.55 -8.96 0.82
CA GLY A 239 -9.55 -10.02 0.71
C GLY A 239 -10.95 -9.47 0.50
N VAL A 240 -11.40 -8.55 1.35
CA VAL A 240 -12.74 -7.95 1.19
C VAL A 240 -12.82 -7.16 -0.12
N THR A 241 -11.80 -6.35 -0.44
CA THR A 241 -11.81 -5.53 -1.67
C THR A 241 -11.88 -6.40 -2.93
N THR A 242 -11.09 -7.48 -2.98
CA THR A 242 -11.02 -8.35 -4.16
C THR A 242 -12.31 -9.15 -4.36
N TRP A 243 -12.88 -9.64 -3.27
CA TRP A 243 -14.03 -10.55 -3.34
C TRP A 243 -15.39 -9.86 -3.20
N LEU A 244 -15.43 -8.53 -2.95
CA LEU A 244 -16.70 -7.79 -2.85
C LEU A 244 -17.61 -7.95 -4.06
N PRO A 245 -17.13 -7.78 -5.33
CA PRO A 245 -18.01 -7.92 -6.49
C PRO A 245 -18.63 -9.34 -6.57
N THR A 246 -17.82 -10.37 -6.32
CA THR A 246 -18.30 -11.77 -6.34
C THR A 246 -19.27 -12.03 -5.21
N TYR A 247 -18.98 -11.54 -3.98
CA TYR A 247 -19.90 -11.64 -2.86
C TYR A 247 -21.27 -11.04 -3.19
N ILE A 248 -21.27 -9.86 -3.81
CA ILE A 248 -22.51 -9.17 -4.17
C ILE A 248 -23.25 -9.90 -5.30
N SER A 249 -22.55 -10.36 -6.33
CA SER A 249 -23.14 -11.13 -7.42
C SER A 249 -23.80 -12.41 -6.90
N ASP A 250 -23.08 -13.19 -6.10
CA ASP A 250 -23.55 -14.50 -5.61
C ASP A 250 -24.71 -14.39 -4.62
N ASN A 251 -24.72 -13.38 -3.73
CA ASN A 251 -25.75 -13.27 -2.71
C ASN A 251 -26.99 -12.44 -3.12
N PHE A 252 -26.86 -11.56 -4.12
CA PHE A 252 -27.93 -10.64 -4.52
C PHE A 252 -28.32 -10.77 -5.99
N SER A 253 -27.76 -11.74 -6.73
CA SER A 253 -28.07 -12.03 -8.13
C SER A 253 -27.97 -10.79 -9.05
N LEU A 254 -27.04 -9.88 -8.73
CA LEU A 254 -26.76 -8.71 -9.54
C LEU A 254 -25.92 -9.08 -10.75
N GLU A 255 -26.23 -8.45 -11.90
CA GLU A 255 -25.39 -8.58 -13.08
C GLU A 255 -23.94 -8.19 -12.81
N ASN A 256 -23.00 -8.85 -13.48
CA ASN A 256 -21.57 -8.64 -13.28
C ASN A 256 -21.15 -7.17 -13.37
N ALA A 257 -21.67 -6.42 -14.34
CA ALA A 257 -21.36 -4.99 -14.50
C ALA A 257 -21.80 -4.15 -13.30
N ALA A 258 -23.00 -4.40 -12.77
CA ALA A 258 -23.51 -3.71 -11.58
C ALA A 258 -22.72 -4.08 -10.33
N SER A 259 -22.32 -5.36 -10.21
CA SER A 259 -21.48 -5.84 -9.09
C SER A 259 -20.09 -5.20 -9.10
N ILE A 260 -19.47 -5.02 -10.26
CA ILE A 260 -18.16 -4.34 -10.40
C ILE A 260 -18.26 -2.87 -9.96
N LEU A 261 -19.36 -2.19 -10.33
CA LEU A 261 -19.59 -0.79 -9.93
C LEU A 261 -19.65 -0.60 -8.43
N THR A 262 -20.05 -1.61 -7.65
CA THR A 262 -20.05 -1.54 -6.18
C THR A 262 -18.64 -1.37 -5.61
N GLY A 263 -17.61 -1.87 -6.31
CA GLY A 263 -16.20 -1.73 -5.94
C GLY A 263 -15.62 -0.34 -6.19
N VAL A 264 -16.21 0.48 -7.08
CA VAL A 264 -15.70 1.82 -7.42
C VAL A 264 -15.73 2.77 -6.21
N GLY A 265 -16.64 2.57 -5.27
CA GLY A 265 -16.70 3.32 -4.02
C GLY A 265 -15.50 3.10 -3.08
N MET A 266 -14.86 1.93 -3.13
CA MET A 266 -13.78 1.56 -2.20
C MET A 266 -12.60 2.54 -2.16
N PRO A 267 -12.04 3.03 -3.28
CA PRO A 267 -10.96 4.01 -3.27
C PRO A 267 -11.37 5.34 -2.60
N ILE A 268 -12.62 5.77 -2.77
CA ILE A 268 -13.15 6.99 -2.15
C ILE A 268 -13.17 6.84 -0.63
N PHE A 269 -13.72 5.74 -0.14
CA PHE A 269 -13.73 5.45 1.30
C PHE A 269 -12.32 5.24 1.86
N SER A 270 -11.39 4.68 1.10
CA SER A 270 -9.98 4.56 1.53
C SER A 270 -9.37 5.93 1.81
N ILE A 271 -9.62 6.95 0.95
CA ILE A 271 -9.17 8.33 1.16
C ILE A 271 -9.76 8.90 2.44
N ILE A 272 -11.07 8.74 2.64
CA ILE A 272 -11.78 9.23 3.83
C ILE A 272 -11.18 8.59 5.10
N PHE A 273 -11.05 7.28 5.13
CA PHE A 273 -10.56 6.56 6.30
C PHE A 273 -9.07 6.78 6.59
N CYS A 274 -8.24 6.98 5.56
CA CYS A 274 -6.85 7.42 5.76
C CYS A 274 -6.79 8.77 6.48
N LYS A 275 -7.64 9.74 6.07
CA LYS A 275 -7.72 11.04 6.72
C LYS A 275 -8.31 10.95 8.12
N LEU A 276 -9.35 10.14 8.29
CA LEU A 276 -9.97 9.89 9.59
C LEU A 276 -8.96 9.29 10.58
N ALA A 277 -8.12 8.36 10.13
CA ALA A 277 -7.08 7.75 10.94
C ALA A 277 -6.04 8.79 11.40
N GLU A 278 -5.60 9.69 10.52
CA GLU A 278 -4.69 10.79 10.89
C GLU A 278 -5.33 11.70 11.94
N VAL A 279 -6.60 12.08 11.77
CA VAL A 279 -7.33 12.94 12.70
C VAL A 279 -7.53 12.24 14.05
N PHE A 280 -7.92 10.96 14.04
CA PHE A 280 -8.12 10.17 15.27
C PHE A 280 -6.81 10.00 16.02
N ASN A 281 -5.72 9.69 15.35
CA ASN A 281 -4.41 9.59 15.98
C ASN A 281 -3.98 10.93 16.59
N ARG A 282 -4.16 12.04 15.88
CA ARG A 282 -3.73 13.35 16.37
C ARG A 282 -4.58 13.88 17.54
N ARG A 283 -5.91 13.62 17.52
CA ARG A 283 -6.85 14.27 18.45
C ARG A 283 -7.27 13.39 19.63
N PHE A 284 -7.42 12.07 19.41
CA PHE A 284 -8.02 11.17 20.41
C PHE A 284 -7.06 10.06 20.85
N PHE A 285 -6.27 9.50 19.95
CA PHE A 285 -5.44 8.32 20.20
C PHE A 285 -4.00 8.58 19.74
N PRO A 286 -3.17 9.35 20.48
CA PRO A 286 -1.82 9.71 20.05
C PRO A 286 -0.86 8.52 19.94
N ASN A 287 -1.27 7.33 20.39
CA ASN A 287 -0.54 6.09 20.21
C ASN A 287 -1.03 5.39 18.94
N GLU A 288 -0.16 5.22 17.95
CA GLU A 288 -0.47 4.66 16.63
C GLU A 288 -1.02 3.23 16.74
N VAL A 289 -0.44 2.40 17.59
CA VAL A 289 -0.83 1.00 17.78
C VAL A 289 -2.22 0.91 18.45
N LEU A 290 -2.50 1.80 19.43
CA LEU A 290 -3.84 1.89 20.02
C LEU A 290 -4.87 2.34 18.99
N CYS A 291 -4.53 3.34 18.17
CA CYS A 291 -5.40 3.82 17.10
C CYS A 291 -5.73 2.69 16.10
N ALA A 292 -4.74 1.89 15.72
CA ALA A 292 -4.95 0.71 14.88
C ALA A 292 -5.87 -0.33 15.55
N ALA A 293 -5.70 -0.58 16.84
CA ALA A 293 -6.59 -1.48 17.59
C ALA A 293 -8.06 -1.01 17.55
N VAL A 294 -8.30 0.31 17.66
CA VAL A 294 -9.66 0.89 17.53
C VAL A 294 -10.23 0.62 16.13
N PHE A 295 -9.43 0.77 15.06
CA PHE A 295 -9.88 0.46 13.71
C PHE A 295 -10.18 -1.03 13.50
N PHE A 296 -9.41 -1.94 14.12
CA PHE A 296 -9.74 -3.38 14.12
C PHE A 296 -11.04 -3.68 14.85
N LEU A 297 -11.27 -3.05 16.00
CA LEU A 297 -12.52 -3.22 16.76
C LEU A 297 -13.73 -2.68 16.00
N LEU A 298 -13.61 -1.53 15.33
CA LEU A 298 -14.65 -1.01 14.45
C LEU A 298 -14.93 -1.98 13.29
N CYS A 299 -13.89 -2.49 12.63
CA CYS A 299 -14.03 -3.51 11.59
C CYS A 299 -14.77 -4.75 12.12
N LEU A 300 -14.39 -5.25 13.29
CA LEU A 300 -15.04 -6.38 13.95
C LEU A 300 -16.53 -6.11 14.23
N CYS A 301 -16.89 -4.90 14.67
CA CYS A 301 -18.28 -4.52 14.89
C CYS A 301 -19.11 -4.61 13.61
N PHE A 302 -18.62 -4.06 12.49
CA PHE A 302 -19.36 -4.08 11.23
C PHE A 302 -19.44 -5.48 10.61
N LEU A 303 -18.39 -6.29 10.69
CA LEU A 303 -18.42 -7.70 10.30
C LEU A 303 -19.32 -8.53 11.23
N GLY A 304 -19.36 -8.20 12.53
CA GLY A 304 -20.26 -8.79 13.50
C GLY A 304 -21.73 -8.52 13.18
N ILE A 305 -22.08 -7.30 12.76
CA ILE A 305 -23.44 -6.97 12.28
C ILE A 305 -23.81 -7.88 11.11
N MET A 306 -22.92 -8.10 10.16
CA MET A 306 -23.16 -9.02 9.04
C MET A 306 -23.37 -10.47 9.50
N CYS A 307 -22.58 -10.93 10.48
CA CYS A 307 -22.74 -12.29 11.04
C CYS A 307 -24.09 -12.49 11.74
N LEU A 308 -24.61 -11.46 12.41
CA LEU A 308 -25.86 -11.51 13.17
C LEU A 308 -27.09 -11.27 12.30
N ALA A 309 -26.96 -10.39 11.30
CA ALA A 309 -28.09 -10.01 10.42
C ALA A 309 -28.44 -11.08 9.37
N GLY A 310 -27.68 -12.17 9.28
CA GLY A 310 -27.90 -13.26 8.32
C GLY A 310 -27.90 -12.78 6.87
N SER A 311 -29.05 -12.81 6.20
CA SER A 311 -29.23 -12.23 4.85
C SER A 311 -29.47 -10.71 4.96
N ALA A 312 -28.49 -9.96 5.46
CA ALA A 312 -28.54 -8.50 5.42
C ALA A 312 -28.79 -8.02 3.98
N GLY A 313 -29.70 -7.07 3.81
CA GLY A 313 -29.98 -6.53 2.46
C GLY A 313 -28.73 -5.95 1.81
N LEU A 314 -28.72 -5.82 0.49
CA LEU A 314 -27.60 -5.33 -0.32
C LEU A 314 -26.94 -4.08 0.27
N LEU A 315 -27.74 -3.08 0.66
CA LEU A 315 -27.24 -1.83 1.18
C LEU A 315 -26.44 -2.01 2.50
N VAL A 316 -26.97 -2.85 3.42
CA VAL A 316 -26.30 -3.13 4.70
C VAL A 316 -24.98 -3.85 4.45
N SER A 317 -24.96 -4.84 3.56
CA SER A 317 -23.73 -5.57 3.18
C SER A 317 -22.68 -4.64 2.58
N LEU A 318 -23.08 -3.77 1.65
CA LEU A 318 -22.19 -2.78 1.02
C LEU A 318 -21.60 -1.82 2.05
N VAL A 319 -22.42 -1.25 2.91
CA VAL A 319 -21.97 -0.32 3.96
C VAL A 319 -21.01 -1.03 4.91
N CYS A 320 -21.36 -2.21 5.42
CA CYS A 320 -20.53 -2.94 6.37
C CYS A 320 -19.16 -3.32 5.76
N LEU A 321 -19.13 -3.87 4.55
CA LEU A 321 -17.88 -4.26 3.89
C LEU A 321 -17.04 -3.06 3.50
N THR A 322 -17.64 -1.96 3.05
CA THR A 322 -16.93 -0.73 2.71
C THR A 322 -16.32 -0.09 3.96
N VAL A 323 -17.07 -0.02 5.07
CA VAL A 323 -16.55 0.51 6.34
C VAL A 323 -15.46 -0.41 6.90
N ALA A 324 -15.65 -1.74 6.86
CA ALA A 324 -14.62 -2.69 7.30
C ALA A 324 -13.31 -2.51 6.54
N THR A 325 -13.38 -2.38 5.20
CA THR A 325 -12.21 -2.13 4.35
C THR A 325 -11.59 -0.75 4.64
N GLY A 326 -12.42 0.27 4.81
CA GLY A 326 -11.98 1.61 5.20
C GLY A 326 -11.22 1.61 6.53
N CYS A 327 -11.74 0.89 7.55
CA CYS A 327 -11.02 0.70 8.82
C CYS A 327 -9.64 0.06 8.62
N MET A 328 -9.52 -0.90 7.71
CA MET A 328 -8.23 -1.52 7.40
C MET A 328 -7.27 -0.57 6.67
N HIS A 329 -7.75 0.36 5.86
CA HIS A 329 -6.93 1.45 5.34
C HIS A 329 -6.45 2.40 6.46
N GLY A 330 -7.30 2.68 7.44
CA GLY A 330 -6.92 3.43 8.64
C GLY A 330 -5.84 2.73 9.46
N ALA A 331 -6.02 1.44 9.74
CA ALA A 331 -5.01 0.62 10.42
C ALA A 331 -3.68 0.54 9.64
N ASN A 332 -3.75 0.47 8.30
CA ASN A 332 -2.58 0.51 7.43
C ASN A 332 -1.76 1.79 7.63
N VAL A 333 -2.41 2.96 7.62
CA VAL A 333 -1.73 4.23 7.88
C VAL A 333 -1.03 4.20 9.24
N MET A 334 -1.70 3.71 10.27
CA MET A 334 -1.13 3.67 11.62
C MET A 334 0.06 2.73 11.73
N LEU A 335 -0.06 1.47 11.29
CA LEU A 335 0.95 0.43 11.54
C LEU A 335 2.08 0.43 10.49
N ILE A 336 1.83 0.81 9.25
CA ILE A 336 2.83 0.72 8.17
C ILE A 336 3.46 2.07 7.87
N CYS A 337 2.65 3.15 7.93
CA CYS A 337 3.12 4.45 7.51
C CYS A 337 3.67 5.28 8.68
N MET A 338 3.07 5.18 9.88
CA MET A 338 3.43 6.04 11.01
C MET A 338 4.52 5.48 11.92
N LEU A 339 4.76 4.16 11.90
CA LEU A 339 5.76 3.54 12.78
C LEU A 339 7.22 3.69 12.30
N PRO A 340 7.56 3.55 11.00
CA PRO A 340 8.96 3.54 10.56
C PRO A 340 9.79 4.75 10.97
N PRO A 341 9.28 6.01 11.02
CA PRO A 341 10.07 7.17 11.42
C PRO A 341 10.70 7.07 12.81
N TYR A 342 10.07 6.34 13.73
CA TYR A 342 10.62 6.15 15.08
C TYR A 342 11.94 5.35 15.10
N PHE A 343 12.28 4.70 13.98
CA PHE A 343 13.53 3.97 13.79
C PHE A 343 14.62 4.78 13.08
N LEU A 344 14.42 6.11 12.92
CA LEU A 344 15.40 6.99 12.28
C LEU A 344 16.75 6.97 13.03
N LYS A 345 16.71 7.06 14.36
CA LYS A 345 17.91 7.03 15.22
C LYS A 345 18.69 5.71 15.13
N THR A 346 18.05 4.61 14.76
CA THR A 346 18.68 3.31 14.61
C THR A 346 19.20 3.06 13.20
N GLY A 347 18.89 3.93 12.23
CA GLY A 347 19.25 3.79 10.84
C GLY A 347 18.49 2.66 10.09
N HIS A 348 17.30 2.25 10.58
CA HIS A 348 16.53 1.13 10.04
C HIS A 348 15.15 1.53 9.52
N VAL A 349 14.95 2.80 9.14
CA VAL A 349 13.63 3.30 8.69
C VAL A 349 13.10 2.56 7.48
N SER A 350 13.91 2.46 6.41
CA SER A 350 13.51 1.79 5.18
C SER A 350 13.33 0.29 5.38
N LEU A 351 14.21 -0.34 6.17
CA LEU A 351 14.10 -1.77 6.48
C LEU A 351 12.80 -2.07 7.22
N VAL A 352 12.49 -1.33 8.29
CA VAL A 352 11.25 -1.51 9.05
C VAL A 352 10.04 -1.25 8.16
N SER A 353 10.06 -0.18 7.37
CA SER A 353 8.98 0.13 6.41
C SER A 353 8.79 -1.01 5.41
N GLY A 354 9.87 -1.53 4.82
CA GLY A 354 9.82 -2.61 3.84
C GLY A 354 9.27 -3.91 4.43
N VAL A 355 9.75 -4.31 5.62
CA VAL A 355 9.31 -5.53 6.31
C VAL A 355 7.83 -5.42 6.72
N LEU A 356 7.42 -4.31 7.32
CA LEU A 356 6.03 -4.10 7.71
C LEU A 356 5.10 -4.12 6.49
N ASN A 357 5.50 -3.47 5.39
CA ASN A 357 4.70 -3.48 4.17
C ASN A 357 4.65 -4.87 3.51
N ALA A 358 5.75 -5.63 3.52
CA ALA A 358 5.77 -7.02 3.03
C ALA A 358 4.75 -7.91 3.76
N CYS A 359 4.59 -7.72 5.08
CA CYS A 359 3.61 -8.47 5.87
C CYS A 359 2.16 -8.27 5.38
N THR A 360 1.83 -7.07 4.86
CA THR A 360 0.52 -6.84 4.24
C THR A 360 0.31 -7.78 3.05
N TYR A 361 1.32 -7.93 2.19
CA TYR A 361 1.20 -8.77 0.99
C TYR A 361 1.19 -10.27 1.30
N VAL A 362 1.81 -10.68 2.41
CA VAL A 362 1.61 -12.04 2.95
C VAL A 362 0.14 -12.24 3.32
N GLY A 363 -0.45 -11.29 4.04
CA GLY A 363 -1.88 -11.33 4.37
C GLY A 363 -2.78 -11.35 3.13
N SER A 364 -2.48 -10.49 2.14
CA SER A 364 -3.23 -10.41 0.88
C SER A 364 -3.18 -11.74 0.12
N ALA A 365 -2.00 -12.36 -0.02
CA ALA A 365 -1.84 -13.64 -0.70
C ALA A 365 -2.64 -14.76 -0.01
N LEU A 366 -2.57 -14.84 1.33
CA LEU A 366 -3.34 -15.80 2.11
C LEU A 366 -4.85 -15.60 1.90
N SER A 367 -5.30 -14.35 1.82
CA SER A 367 -6.72 -14.03 1.66
C SER A 367 -7.25 -14.39 0.27
N ILE A 368 -6.51 -14.04 -0.79
CA ILE A 368 -6.98 -14.29 -2.17
C ILE A 368 -7.24 -15.77 -2.39
N TYR A 369 -6.28 -16.63 -2.04
CA TYR A 369 -6.43 -18.07 -2.15
C TYR A 369 -7.40 -18.63 -1.12
N GLY A 370 -7.26 -18.23 0.14
CA GLY A 370 -8.06 -18.76 1.26
C GLY A 370 -9.56 -18.51 1.10
N VAL A 371 -9.95 -17.31 0.66
CA VAL A 371 -11.38 -16.97 0.44
C VAL A 371 -11.97 -17.81 -0.69
N ALA A 372 -11.24 -18.04 -1.80
CA ALA A 372 -11.70 -18.90 -2.88
C ALA A 372 -12.05 -20.31 -2.34
N VAL A 373 -11.10 -20.96 -1.65
CA VAL A 373 -11.27 -22.31 -1.11
C VAL A 373 -12.40 -22.38 -0.07
N ILE A 374 -12.48 -21.39 0.83
CA ILE A 374 -13.51 -21.37 1.88
C ILE A 374 -14.90 -21.16 1.27
N THR A 375 -15.01 -20.25 0.31
CA THR A 375 -16.29 -19.93 -0.31
C THR A 375 -16.85 -21.11 -1.11
N GLU A 376 -15.99 -21.79 -1.89
CA GLU A 376 -16.37 -22.99 -2.63
C GLU A 376 -16.85 -24.13 -1.73
N ASN A 377 -16.20 -24.35 -0.58
CA ASN A 377 -16.50 -25.50 0.29
C ASN A 377 -17.55 -25.18 1.36
N SER A 378 -17.66 -23.94 1.83
CA SER A 378 -18.43 -23.58 3.04
C SER A 378 -19.29 -22.32 2.88
N GLY A 379 -19.27 -21.69 1.72
CA GLY A 379 -20.06 -20.52 1.36
C GLY A 379 -19.68 -19.22 2.04
N TRP A 380 -20.35 -18.14 1.65
CA TRP A 380 -20.06 -16.77 2.09
C TRP A 380 -20.29 -16.52 3.59
N GLY A 381 -21.29 -17.18 4.19
CA GLY A 381 -21.55 -17.04 5.61
C GLY A 381 -20.37 -17.45 6.49
N THR A 382 -19.65 -18.51 6.11
CA THR A 382 -18.40 -18.94 6.78
C THR A 382 -17.27 -17.97 6.52
N THR A 383 -17.15 -17.46 5.31
CA THR A 383 -16.13 -16.47 4.94
C THR A 383 -16.23 -15.18 5.77
N VAL A 384 -17.44 -14.65 5.95
CA VAL A 384 -17.68 -13.46 6.80
C VAL A 384 -17.31 -13.72 8.27
N LYS A 385 -17.65 -14.89 8.81
CA LYS A 385 -17.25 -15.28 10.18
C LYS A 385 -15.74 -15.37 10.34
N ILE A 386 -15.02 -15.89 9.33
CA ILE A 386 -13.56 -15.94 9.32
C ILE A 386 -12.99 -14.52 9.25
N TRP A 387 -13.53 -13.63 8.43
CA TRP A 387 -13.12 -12.22 8.41
C TRP A 387 -13.32 -11.55 9.78
N ALA A 388 -14.44 -11.82 10.46
CA ALA A 388 -14.66 -11.31 11.81
C ALA A 388 -13.64 -11.87 12.82
N ALA A 389 -13.31 -13.17 12.75
CA ALA A 389 -12.28 -13.77 13.57
C ALA A 389 -10.89 -13.16 13.32
N VAL A 390 -10.52 -12.90 12.05
CA VAL A 390 -9.27 -12.23 11.68
C VAL A 390 -9.24 -10.78 12.21
N ALA A 391 -10.37 -10.06 12.19
CA ALA A 391 -10.47 -8.71 12.77
C ALA A 391 -10.24 -8.75 14.29
N ALA A 392 -10.82 -9.74 14.98
CA ALA A 392 -10.60 -9.96 16.41
C ALA A 392 -9.13 -10.26 16.73
N LEU A 393 -8.48 -11.15 15.96
CA LEU A 393 -7.05 -11.44 16.10
C LEU A 393 -6.18 -10.19 15.87
N GLY A 394 -6.48 -9.40 14.85
CA GLY A 394 -5.79 -8.13 14.58
C GLY A 394 -5.92 -7.13 15.73
N ALA A 395 -7.11 -7.03 16.34
CA ALA A 395 -7.35 -6.24 17.55
C ALA A 395 -6.50 -6.75 18.73
N ILE A 396 -6.51 -8.06 18.98
CA ILE A 396 -5.73 -8.69 20.07
C ILE A 396 -4.24 -8.42 19.91
N PHE A 397 -3.67 -8.63 18.73
CA PHE A 397 -2.24 -8.36 18.48
C PHE A 397 -1.93 -6.87 18.63
N SER A 398 -2.77 -5.97 18.13
CA SER A 398 -2.58 -4.54 18.29
C SER A 398 -2.63 -4.13 19.76
N LEU A 399 -3.60 -4.62 20.55
CA LEU A 399 -3.70 -4.36 21.98
C LEU A 399 -2.49 -4.90 22.76
N ALA A 400 -2.02 -6.11 22.42
CA ALA A 400 -0.83 -6.72 23.03
C ALA A 400 0.44 -5.88 22.76
N ALA A 401 0.53 -5.23 21.59
CA ALA A 401 1.69 -4.42 21.22
C ALA A 401 1.71 -3.03 21.89
N ILE A 402 0.63 -2.55 22.52
CA ILE A 402 0.55 -1.19 23.11
C ILE A 402 1.61 -0.98 24.20
N LYS A 403 1.73 -1.90 25.14
CA LYS A 403 2.68 -1.78 26.26
C LYS A 403 4.14 -1.82 25.75
N PRO A 404 4.56 -2.80 24.94
CA PRO A 404 5.88 -2.82 24.32
C PRO A 404 6.18 -1.55 23.50
N TRP A 405 5.22 -1.06 22.71
CA TRP A 405 5.37 0.16 21.93
C TRP A 405 5.60 1.40 22.80
N LYS A 406 4.81 1.57 23.86
CA LYS A 406 5.02 2.66 24.83
C LYS A 406 6.40 2.61 25.51
N ARG A 407 6.90 1.41 25.82
CA ARG A 407 8.25 1.24 26.38
C ARG A 407 9.34 1.60 25.36
N PHE A 408 9.16 1.19 24.11
CA PHE A 408 10.07 1.55 23.03
C PHE A 408 10.17 3.06 22.85
N LEU A 409 9.02 3.78 22.85
CA LEU A 409 8.98 5.25 22.72
C LEU A 409 9.65 5.99 23.89
N LYS A 410 9.67 5.42 25.10
CA LYS A 410 10.33 6.01 26.26
C LYS A 410 11.85 5.81 26.26
N ASN A 411 12.33 4.72 25.68
CA ASN A 411 13.73 4.31 25.73
C ASN A 411 14.50 4.69 24.43
N GLY A 412 13.83 5.16 23.39
CA GLY A 412 14.39 5.59 22.11
C GLY A 412 14.36 7.08 21.93
#